data_83387c160ba20230f507af4dd8c79377
#
_entry.id   83387c160ba20230f507af4dd8c79377
#
_cell.length_a   1.000
_cell.length_b   1.000
_cell.length_c   1.000
_cell.angle_alpha   90.00
_cell.angle_beta   90.00
_cell.angle_gamma   90.00
#
_symmetry.space_group_name_H-M   'P 1'
#
loop_
_entity.id
_entity.type
_entity.pdbx_description
1 polymer ?
#
loop_
_entity_poly.entity_id
_entity_poly.type
_entity_poly.pdbx_seq_one_letter_code
_entity_poly.pdbx_strand_id
1 'polypeptide(L)'
;MSTKPATLPAPNPAAAMEFTKRFLRAKNPCANGFRWFVRHIEDGTSYQEALDTLVQAGRVGDACWLLDQFGPTDAVLTVDALEAEAIVFSGTLEVRGHIEVNTVLRAGRMIRAGGGIRAGEEIVAGEGIRVGGGIRCEGRLSSGGDVRADWGIEVQQALTCADDLRAGWDLICGDKLEVGGHIVVGQELIAQGAVQCGKSVRVGGRLEGADSLRAGQGIWTGDDIACGMHLEAGWGVKSGGAIQAQGAVKAGESRMRPVKSS
;
A
#
# COMPACT_ATOMS: atom_id res chain seq x y z
N MET A 1 -31.99 8.28 -7.61
CA MET A 1 -31.50 9.57 -7.07
C MET A 1 -30.09 9.72 -7.62
N SER A 2 -29.89 10.72 -8.49
CA SER A 2 -28.63 10.89 -9.23
C SER A 2 -27.62 11.57 -8.31
N THR A 3 -26.62 10.84 -7.84
CA THR A 3 -25.51 11.40 -7.06
C THR A 3 -24.61 12.21 -7.98
N LYS A 4 -24.58 13.51 -7.74
CA LYS A 4 -23.70 14.47 -8.43
C LYS A 4 -22.25 14.12 -8.06
N PRO A 5 -21.32 14.01 -9.02
CA PRO A 5 -19.92 13.77 -8.69
C PRO A 5 -19.37 14.91 -7.82
N ALA A 6 -18.67 14.56 -6.75
CA ALA A 6 -18.06 15.51 -5.84
C ALA A 6 -17.02 16.34 -6.61
N THR A 7 -17.25 17.64 -6.72
CA THR A 7 -16.27 18.59 -7.25
C THR A 7 -15.21 18.80 -6.16
N LEU A 8 -13.99 18.39 -6.40
CA LEU A 8 -12.87 18.60 -5.49
C LEU A 8 -12.66 20.10 -5.22
N PRO A 9 -12.40 20.51 -3.97
CA PRO A 9 -12.09 21.89 -3.66
C PRO A 9 -10.76 22.31 -4.32
N ALA A 10 -10.66 23.55 -4.76
CA ALA A 10 -9.48 24.08 -5.44
C ALA A 10 -8.21 23.98 -4.54
N PRO A 11 -7.08 23.49 -5.07
CA PRO A 11 -5.83 23.36 -4.31
C PRO A 11 -5.24 24.72 -3.95
N ASN A 12 -4.53 24.77 -2.82
CA ASN A 12 -3.80 25.94 -2.33
C ASN A 12 -2.72 26.38 -3.36
N PRO A 13 -2.66 27.64 -3.78
CA PRO A 13 -1.83 28.08 -4.90
C PRO A 13 -0.30 28.11 -4.68
N ALA A 14 0.21 27.59 -3.55
CA ALA A 14 1.62 27.70 -3.19
C ALA A 14 2.58 26.69 -3.86
N ALA A 15 2.13 25.81 -4.73
CA ALA A 15 2.97 24.83 -5.43
C ALA A 15 2.60 24.68 -6.92
N ALA A 16 2.40 25.79 -7.61
CA ALA A 16 2.21 25.78 -9.06
C ALA A 16 3.54 25.49 -9.78
N MET A 17 3.89 24.23 -9.93
CA MET A 17 4.86 23.84 -10.96
C MET A 17 4.17 24.09 -12.31
N GLU A 18 4.60 25.12 -13.06
CA GLU A 18 4.07 25.38 -14.40
C GLU A 18 4.31 24.16 -15.29
N PHE A 19 3.21 23.49 -15.61
CA PHE A 19 3.21 22.27 -16.37
C PHE A 19 3.25 22.59 -17.87
N THR A 20 4.45 22.59 -18.48
CA THR A 20 4.61 22.95 -19.89
C THR A 20 4.68 21.70 -20.79
N LYS A 21 4.07 21.78 -21.97
CA LYS A 21 4.16 20.75 -23.05
C LYS A 21 5.61 20.38 -23.38
N ARG A 22 6.54 21.35 -23.28
CA ARG A 22 7.98 21.14 -23.51
C ARG A 22 8.59 20.22 -22.47
N PHE A 23 8.21 20.40 -21.21
CA PHE A 23 8.70 19.59 -20.08
C PHE A 23 8.16 18.16 -20.16
N LEU A 24 6.87 17.99 -20.48
CA LEU A 24 6.28 16.67 -20.71
C LEU A 24 6.97 15.90 -21.85
N ARG A 25 7.26 16.59 -22.96
CA ARG A 25 7.94 15.98 -24.11
C ARG A 25 9.32 15.43 -23.77
N ALA A 26 10.05 16.06 -22.85
CA ALA A 26 11.36 15.60 -22.38
C ALA A 26 11.32 14.27 -21.60
N LYS A 27 10.15 13.87 -21.11
CA LYS A 27 9.93 12.62 -20.37
C LYS A 27 9.56 11.42 -21.26
N ASN A 28 9.64 11.57 -22.58
CA ASN A 28 9.32 10.53 -23.57
C ASN A 28 7.95 9.85 -23.36
N PRO A 29 6.85 10.61 -23.29
CA PRO A 29 5.52 10.04 -23.16
C PRO A 29 5.18 9.18 -24.37
N CYS A 30 4.25 8.22 -24.23
CA CYS A 30 3.74 7.49 -25.36
C CYS A 30 3.06 8.45 -26.37
N ALA A 31 3.17 8.16 -27.67
CA ALA A 31 2.68 9.05 -28.73
C ALA A 31 1.16 9.34 -28.63
N ASN A 32 0.37 8.39 -28.11
CA ASN A 32 -1.06 8.54 -27.90
C ASN A 32 -1.35 9.46 -26.70
N GLY A 33 -0.70 9.22 -25.56
CA GLY A 33 -0.82 10.06 -24.36
C GLY A 33 -0.41 11.50 -24.63
N PHE A 34 0.72 11.72 -25.31
CA PHE A 34 1.19 13.05 -25.65
C PHE A 34 0.24 13.81 -26.57
N ARG A 35 -0.28 13.15 -27.65
CA ARG A 35 -1.26 13.78 -28.57
C ARG A 35 -2.55 14.15 -27.86
N TRP A 36 -3.02 13.28 -26.96
CA TRP A 36 -4.21 13.57 -26.19
C TRP A 36 -3.98 14.75 -25.25
N PHE A 37 -2.87 14.75 -24.51
CA PHE A 37 -2.48 15.80 -23.60
C PHE A 37 -2.46 17.18 -24.27
N VAL A 38 -1.76 17.29 -25.42
CA VAL A 38 -1.65 18.55 -26.19
C VAL A 38 -3.00 19.12 -26.63
N ARG A 39 -3.99 18.24 -26.85
CA ARG A 39 -5.33 18.64 -27.30
C ARG A 39 -6.28 19.05 -26.18
N HIS A 40 -6.09 18.51 -24.98
CA HIS A 40 -7.09 18.62 -23.90
C HIS A 40 -6.56 19.36 -22.66
N ILE A 41 -5.26 19.54 -22.53
CA ILE A 41 -4.66 20.27 -21.42
C ILE A 41 -4.14 21.61 -21.96
N GLU A 42 -4.65 22.70 -21.40
CA GLU A 42 -4.24 24.06 -21.76
C GLU A 42 -2.89 24.41 -21.13
N ASP A 43 -2.17 25.36 -21.74
CA ASP A 43 -0.93 25.88 -21.17
C ASP A 43 -1.28 26.70 -19.90
N GLY A 44 -0.58 26.42 -18.80
CA GLY A 44 -0.86 27.06 -17.50
C GLY A 44 -1.76 26.22 -16.58
N THR A 45 -2.27 25.06 -17.03
CA THR A 45 -2.97 24.10 -16.16
C THR A 45 -2.03 23.64 -15.05
N SER A 46 -2.50 23.59 -13.81
CA SER A 46 -1.71 23.08 -12.69
C SER A 46 -1.49 21.59 -12.82
N TYR A 47 -0.46 21.07 -12.14
CA TYR A 47 -0.13 19.65 -12.17
C TYR A 47 -1.29 18.76 -11.70
N GLN A 48 -1.97 19.13 -10.60
CA GLN A 48 -3.12 18.36 -10.10
C GLN A 48 -4.32 18.44 -11.05
N GLU A 49 -4.63 19.58 -11.61
CA GLU A 49 -5.70 19.71 -12.61
C GLU A 49 -5.46 18.84 -13.84
N ALA A 50 -4.19 18.69 -14.26
CA ALA A 50 -3.83 17.78 -15.35
C ALA A 50 -4.07 16.31 -14.98
N LEU A 51 -3.73 15.90 -13.75
CA LEU A 51 -4.04 14.55 -13.23
C LEU A 51 -5.55 14.32 -13.21
N ASP A 52 -6.32 15.27 -12.66
CA ASP A 52 -7.77 15.17 -12.55
C ASP A 52 -8.45 15.09 -13.92
N THR A 53 -7.98 15.88 -14.90
CA THR A 53 -8.47 15.84 -16.28
C THR A 53 -8.23 14.49 -16.95
N LEU A 54 -7.05 13.88 -16.71
CA LEU A 54 -6.73 12.54 -17.20
C LEU A 54 -7.64 11.47 -16.57
N VAL A 55 -7.84 11.54 -15.26
CA VAL A 55 -8.72 10.61 -14.53
C VAL A 55 -10.17 10.73 -15.01
N GLN A 56 -10.70 11.96 -15.16
CA GLN A 56 -12.05 12.22 -15.66
C GLN A 56 -12.26 11.71 -17.09
N ALA A 57 -11.20 11.72 -17.91
CA ALA A 57 -11.21 11.16 -19.25
C ALA A 57 -11.04 9.62 -19.31
N GLY A 58 -11.04 8.93 -18.16
CA GLY A 58 -10.81 7.48 -18.08
C GLY A 58 -9.36 7.08 -18.37
N ARG A 59 -8.41 8.02 -18.38
CA ARG A 59 -6.99 7.80 -18.67
C ARG A 59 -6.16 7.66 -17.38
N VAL A 60 -6.64 6.84 -16.45
CA VAL A 60 -6.03 6.64 -15.13
C VAL A 60 -4.57 6.19 -15.24
N GLY A 61 -4.24 5.29 -16.18
CA GLY A 61 -2.87 4.85 -16.43
C GLY A 61 -1.92 5.97 -16.85
N ASP A 62 -2.41 6.94 -17.66
CA ASP A 62 -1.60 8.11 -18.03
C ASP A 62 -1.42 9.09 -16.85
N ALA A 63 -2.43 9.23 -15.99
CA ALA A 63 -2.32 10.01 -14.76
C ALA A 63 -1.31 9.38 -13.80
N CYS A 64 -1.35 8.06 -13.61
CA CYS A 64 -0.36 7.33 -12.83
C CYS A 64 1.06 7.50 -13.38
N TRP A 65 1.23 7.32 -14.69
CA TRP A 65 2.52 7.55 -15.35
C TRP A 65 3.02 8.99 -15.15
N LEU A 66 2.11 9.96 -15.27
CA LEU A 66 2.45 11.36 -15.05
C LEU A 66 2.98 11.58 -13.63
N LEU A 67 2.31 11.03 -12.62
CA LEU A 67 2.74 11.10 -11.22
C LEU A 67 4.12 10.44 -11.03
N ASP A 68 4.40 9.33 -11.68
CA ASP A 68 5.72 8.67 -11.63
C ASP A 68 6.83 9.53 -12.23
N GLN A 69 6.55 10.28 -13.30
CA GLN A 69 7.56 11.07 -14.00
C GLN A 69 7.88 12.40 -13.32
N PHE A 70 6.90 13.00 -12.65
CA PHE A 70 7.02 14.33 -12.05
C PHE A 70 7.18 14.27 -10.52
N GLY A 71 6.83 13.13 -9.94
CA GLY A 71 6.93 12.89 -8.51
C GLY A 71 5.81 13.55 -7.70
N PRO A 72 5.87 13.36 -6.37
CA PRO A 72 4.89 13.90 -5.44
C PRO A 72 5.07 15.40 -5.20
N THR A 73 3.99 16.04 -4.73
CA THR A 73 3.97 17.41 -4.25
C THR A 73 3.68 17.48 -2.75
N ASP A 74 3.86 18.67 -2.15
CA ASP A 74 3.49 18.89 -0.74
C ASP A 74 2.00 19.24 -0.55
N ALA A 75 1.20 19.14 -1.61
CA ALA A 75 -0.23 19.42 -1.56
C ALA A 75 -0.93 18.44 -0.61
N VAL A 76 -1.90 18.95 0.15
CA VAL A 76 -2.75 18.16 1.05
C VAL A 76 -4.20 18.39 0.66
N LEU A 77 -4.92 17.31 0.37
CA LEU A 77 -6.36 17.33 0.17
C LEU A 77 -7.03 16.81 1.43
N THR A 78 -7.79 17.67 2.10
CA THR A 78 -8.57 17.30 3.29
C THR A 78 -10.05 17.33 2.98
N VAL A 79 -10.74 16.19 3.13
CA VAL A 79 -12.17 16.03 2.89
C VAL A 79 -12.82 15.17 3.98
N ASP A 80 -14.15 15.22 4.10
CA ASP A 80 -14.86 14.43 5.11
C ASP A 80 -15.05 12.97 4.68
N ALA A 81 -15.38 12.72 3.42
CA ALA A 81 -15.47 11.41 2.80
C ALA A 81 -15.05 11.50 1.33
N LEU A 82 -14.64 10.39 0.74
CA LEU A 82 -14.18 10.37 -0.64
C LEU A 82 -14.75 9.15 -1.36
N GLU A 83 -15.60 9.41 -2.35
CA GLU A 83 -16.20 8.40 -3.22
C GLU A 83 -15.95 8.80 -4.66
N ALA A 84 -15.31 7.93 -5.45
CA ALA A 84 -14.98 8.20 -6.84
C ALA A 84 -14.76 6.93 -7.66
N GLU A 85 -14.72 7.06 -8.99
CA GLU A 85 -14.32 5.99 -9.89
C GLU A 85 -12.82 5.68 -9.76
N ALA A 86 -11.99 6.71 -9.81
CA ALA A 86 -10.54 6.64 -9.58
C ALA A 86 -10.04 7.93 -8.96
N ILE A 87 -8.95 7.86 -8.22
CA ILE A 87 -8.26 9.00 -7.64
C ILE A 87 -6.76 8.88 -7.89
N VAL A 88 -6.18 9.92 -8.50
CA VAL A 88 -4.72 10.10 -8.60
C VAL A 88 -4.39 11.49 -8.07
N PHE A 89 -3.82 11.54 -6.89
CA PHE A 89 -3.48 12.79 -6.21
C PHE A 89 -1.98 12.92 -6.02
N SER A 90 -1.42 14.07 -6.35
CA SER A 90 0.03 14.28 -6.35
C SER A 90 0.65 14.36 -4.95
N GLY A 91 -0.13 14.66 -3.92
CA GLY A 91 0.34 14.88 -2.54
C GLY A 91 -0.23 13.90 -1.53
N THR A 92 -0.64 14.41 -0.37
CA THR A 92 -1.23 13.65 0.75
C THR A 92 -2.75 13.74 0.72
N LEU A 93 -3.43 12.61 0.79
CA LEU A 93 -4.88 12.52 0.98
C LEU A 93 -5.17 12.37 2.48
N GLU A 94 -5.97 13.30 3.04
CA GLU A 94 -6.47 13.25 4.41
C GLU A 94 -8.00 13.23 4.39
N VAL A 95 -8.58 12.07 4.66
CA VAL A 95 -10.03 11.86 4.68
C VAL A 95 -10.46 11.58 6.12
N ARG A 96 -11.38 12.39 6.68
CA ARG A 96 -11.85 12.19 8.06
C ARG A 96 -12.66 10.91 8.22
N GLY A 97 -13.43 10.55 7.21
CA GLY A 97 -14.25 9.35 7.14
C GLY A 97 -13.63 8.24 6.32
N HIS A 98 -14.43 7.63 5.46
CA HIS A 98 -14.03 6.52 4.59
C HIS A 98 -13.60 6.98 3.20
N ILE A 99 -12.85 6.12 2.53
CA ILE A 99 -12.48 6.23 1.12
C ILE A 99 -13.07 5.03 0.38
N GLU A 100 -13.88 5.28 -0.64
CA GLU A 100 -14.41 4.25 -1.53
C GLU A 100 -14.12 4.62 -2.99
N VAL A 101 -13.33 3.78 -3.67
CA VAL A 101 -12.89 4.00 -5.05
C VAL A 101 -13.13 2.73 -5.84
N ASN A 102 -13.81 2.85 -6.99
CA ASN A 102 -14.16 1.67 -7.79
C ASN A 102 -12.96 1.01 -8.46
N THR A 103 -11.93 1.78 -8.79
CA THR A 103 -10.74 1.27 -9.47
C THR A 103 -9.46 1.61 -8.71
N VAL A 104 -8.78 2.70 -9.03
CA VAL A 104 -7.44 3.03 -8.54
C VAL A 104 -7.49 4.18 -7.52
N LEU A 105 -6.91 3.95 -6.35
CA LEU A 105 -6.61 4.96 -5.34
C LEU A 105 -5.10 5.18 -5.29
N ARG A 106 -4.63 6.32 -5.76
CA ARG A 106 -3.21 6.65 -5.76
C ARG A 106 -2.93 8.02 -5.17
N ALA A 107 -1.99 8.07 -4.21
CA ALA A 107 -1.44 9.29 -3.66
C ALA A 107 0.07 9.33 -3.84
N GLY A 108 0.60 10.48 -4.23
CA GLY A 108 2.05 10.67 -4.38
C GLY A 108 2.80 10.58 -3.05
N ARG A 109 2.13 10.90 -1.93
CA ARG A 109 2.69 10.80 -0.58
C ARG A 109 1.86 9.86 0.30
N MET A 110 1.17 10.39 1.29
CA MET A 110 0.42 9.60 2.27
C MET A 110 -1.06 9.49 1.94
N ILE A 111 -1.65 8.38 2.36
CA ILE A 111 -3.09 8.21 2.45
C ILE A 111 -3.46 8.07 3.93
N ARG A 112 -4.32 8.96 4.42
CA ARG A 112 -4.87 8.93 5.77
C ARG A 112 -6.38 8.89 5.72
N ALA A 113 -6.99 7.91 6.34
CA ALA A 113 -8.44 7.82 6.48
C ALA A 113 -8.81 7.57 7.95
N GLY A 114 -9.75 8.35 8.48
CA GLY A 114 -10.29 8.11 9.83
C GLY A 114 -11.19 6.87 9.89
N GLY A 115 -11.87 6.56 8.77
CA GLY A 115 -12.66 5.33 8.56
C GLY A 115 -11.87 4.25 7.84
N GLY A 116 -12.57 3.44 7.03
CA GLY A 116 -11.98 2.40 6.18
C GLY A 116 -11.59 2.88 4.78
N ILE A 117 -10.79 2.08 4.08
CA ILE A 117 -10.49 2.26 2.66
C ILE A 117 -10.98 1.04 1.89
N ARG A 118 -11.68 1.28 0.77
CA ARG A 118 -12.07 0.26 -0.21
C ARG A 118 -11.66 0.70 -1.61
N ALA A 119 -10.97 -0.18 -2.34
CA ALA A 119 -10.61 0.03 -3.74
C ALA A 119 -10.80 -1.24 -4.57
N GLY A 120 -11.28 -1.10 -5.81
CA GLY A 120 -11.58 -2.24 -6.68
C GLY A 120 -10.37 -2.81 -7.39
N GLU A 121 -9.33 -2.02 -7.65
CA GLU A 121 -8.18 -2.50 -8.43
C GLU A 121 -6.84 -2.30 -7.73
N GLU A 122 -6.55 -1.09 -7.27
CA GLU A 122 -5.23 -0.79 -6.75
C GLU A 122 -5.24 0.31 -5.68
N ILE A 123 -4.40 0.15 -4.64
CA ILE A 123 -4.10 1.20 -3.67
C ILE A 123 -2.59 1.45 -3.71
N VAL A 124 -2.17 2.68 -4.00
CA VAL A 124 -0.76 3.08 -4.01
C VAL A 124 -0.55 4.35 -3.20
N ALA A 125 0.41 4.31 -2.29
CA ALA A 125 0.90 5.48 -1.58
C ALA A 125 2.43 5.57 -1.69
N GLY A 126 2.95 6.74 -2.04
CA GLY A 126 4.40 6.94 -2.17
C GLY A 126 5.16 6.89 -0.84
N GLU A 127 4.51 7.25 0.28
CA GLU A 127 5.15 7.28 1.61
C GLU A 127 4.51 6.34 2.63
N GLY A 128 3.19 6.26 2.70
CA GLY A 128 2.55 5.41 3.69
C GLY A 128 1.03 5.47 3.69
N ILE A 129 0.41 4.51 4.39
CA ILE A 129 -1.05 4.38 4.50
C ILE A 129 -1.41 4.25 5.98
N ARG A 130 -2.31 5.11 6.48
CA ARG A 130 -2.83 5.04 7.85
C ARG A 130 -4.34 5.12 7.86
N VAL A 131 -4.97 4.12 8.46
CA VAL A 131 -6.42 3.93 8.41
C VAL A 131 -6.95 3.61 9.81
N GLY A 132 -7.92 4.37 10.29
CA GLY A 132 -8.60 4.09 11.57
C GLY A 132 -9.59 2.92 11.50
N GLY A 133 -9.98 2.50 10.29
CA GLY A 133 -10.77 1.30 10.02
C GLY A 133 -9.94 0.18 9.42
N GLY A 134 -10.58 -0.61 8.54
CA GLY A 134 -9.93 -1.65 7.74
C GLY A 134 -9.56 -1.19 6.33
N ILE A 135 -8.69 -1.94 5.68
CA ILE A 135 -8.33 -1.77 4.27
C ILE A 135 -8.84 -2.98 3.48
N ARG A 136 -9.59 -2.72 2.41
CA ARG A 136 -10.01 -3.74 1.45
C ARG A 136 -9.63 -3.33 0.05
N CYS A 137 -8.85 -4.18 -0.63
CA CYS A 137 -8.45 -3.98 -2.01
C CYS A 137 -8.67 -5.27 -2.81
N GLU A 138 -9.46 -5.19 -3.87
CA GLU A 138 -9.72 -6.36 -4.73
C GLU A 138 -8.51 -6.68 -5.66
N GLY A 139 -7.58 -5.76 -5.79
CA GLY A 139 -6.33 -5.96 -6.53
C GLY A 139 -5.12 -5.90 -5.61
N ARG A 140 -4.15 -5.05 -5.93
CA ARG A 140 -2.87 -4.94 -5.21
C ARG A 140 -2.80 -3.70 -4.32
N LEU A 141 -2.01 -3.80 -3.24
CA LEU A 141 -1.67 -2.69 -2.37
C LEU A 141 -0.17 -2.47 -2.36
N SER A 142 0.27 -1.24 -2.62
CA SER A 142 1.67 -0.86 -2.58
C SER A 142 1.89 0.41 -1.76
N SER A 143 2.86 0.37 -0.87
CA SER A 143 3.26 1.52 -0.05
C SER A 143 4.77 1.69 -0.02
N GLY A 144 5.23 2.91 -0.28
CA GLY A 144 6.64 3.29 -0.15
C GLY A 144 7.13 3.48 1.29
N GLY A 145 6.23 3.35 2.28
CA GLY A 145 6.53 3.40 3.71
C GLY A 145 5.59 2.49 4.50
N ASP A 146 5.25 2.90 5.73
CA ASP A 146 4.41 2.10 6.63
C ASP A 146 2.98 1.90 6.10
N VAL A 147 2.41 0.72 6.38
CA VAL A 147 0.97 0.46 6.25
C VAL A 147 0.40 0.15 7.63
N ARG A 148 -0.58 0.93 8.05
CA ARG A 148 -1.26 0.71 9.31
C ARG A 148 -2.77 0.79 9.16
N ALA A 149 -3.46 -0.27 9.57
CA ALA A 149 -4.90 -0.30 9.77
C ALA A 149 -5.20 -0.67 11.24
N ASP A 150 -6.12 0.06 11.87
CA ASP A 150 -6.52 -0.26 13.24
C ASP A 150 -7.42 -1.50 13.30
N TRP A 151 -8.02 -1.88 12.14
CA TRP A 151 -8.77 -3.13 11.97
C TRP A 151 -8.00 -4.09 11.04
N GLY A 152 -8.71 -4.86 10.21
CA GLY A 152 -8.11 -5.82 9.29
C GLY A 152 -7.61 -5.22 7.98
N ILE A 153 -6.75 -5.96 7.31
CA ILE A 153 -6.28 -5.67 5.95
C ILE A 153 -6.63 -6.87 5.08
N GLU A 154 -7.38 -6.65 4.01
CA GLU A 154 -7.75 -7.66 3.02
C GLU A 154 -7.33 -7.17 1.63
N VAL A 155 -6.42 -7.90 1.00
CA VAL A 155 -5.90 -7.62 -0.34
C VAL A 155 -5.99 -8.90 -1.16
N GLN A 156 -6.73 -8.86 -2.27
CA GLN A 156 -6.97 -10.07 -3.07
C GLN A 156 -5.78 -10.50 -3.93
N GLN A 157 -4.83 -9.59 -4.17
CA GLN A 157 -3.60 -9.89 -4.89
C GLN A 157 -2.38 -9.63 -4.00
N ALA A 158 -1.29 -9.08 -4.57
CA ALA A 158 -0.04 -8.84 -3.85
C ALA A 158 -0.13 -7.60 -2.93
N LEU A 159 0.53 -7.69 -1.77
CA LEU A 159 0.74 -6.57 -0.87
C LEU A 159 2.25 -6.31 -0.73
N THR A 160 2.67 -5.08 -1.04
CA THR A 160 4.05 -4.62 -0.89
C THR A 160 4.11 -3.42 0.02
N CYS A 161 4.96 -3.46 1.05
CA CYS A 161 5.18 -2.40 2.02
C CYS A 161 6.68 -2.22 2.24
N ALA A 162 7.21 -1.00 2.02
CA ALA A 162 8.66 -0.78 2.15
C ALA A 162 9.14 -0.82 3.61
N ASP A 163 8.31 -0.37 4.55
CA ASP A 163 8.62 -0.33 5.98
C ASP A 163 7.73 -1.29 6.78
N ASP A 164 7.17 -0.85 7.90
CA ASP A 164 6.38 -1.69 8.80
C ASP A 164 4.92 -1.87 8.34
N LEU A 165 4.40 -3.08 8.49
CA LEU A 165 3.00 -3.42 8.26
C LEU A 165 2.30 -3.75 9.58
N ARG A 166 1.17 -3.08 9.86
CA ARG A 166 0.38 -3.33 11.08
C ARG A 166 -1.10 -3.46 10.76
N ALA A 167 -1.68 -4.58 11.11
CA ALA A 167 -3.12 -4.81 11.13
C ALA A 167 -3.56 -5.08 12.58
N GLY A 168 -4.56 -4.33 13.06
CA GLY A 168 -5.08 -4.51 14.42
C GLY A 168 -5.82 -5.82 14.62
N TRP A 169 -6.36 -6.39 13.54
CA TRP A 169 -7.06 -7.68 13.50
C TRP A 169 -6.39 -8.61 12.51
N ASP A 170 -7.08 -9.03 11.46
CA ASP A 170 -6.59 -10.00 10.49
C ASP A 170 -5.84 -9.33 9.34
N LEU A 171 -4.90 -10.07 8.78
CA LEU A 171 -4.26 -9.75 7.50
C LEU A 171 -4.49 -10.91 6.53
N ILE A 172 -5.23 -10.64 5.47
CA ILE A 172 -5.50 -11.60 4.39
C ILE A 172 -4.88 -11.06 3.10
N CYS A 173 -3.99 -11.85 2.51
CA CYS A 173 -3.33 -11.53 1.26
C CYS A 173 -3.52 -12.69 0.26
N GLY A 174 -4.14 -12.42 -0.88
CA GLY A 174 -4.47 -13.44 -1.89
C GLY A 174 -3.28 -13.89 -2.74
N ASP A 175 -2.14 -13.21 -2.63
CA ASP A 175 -0.90 -13.57 -3.34
C ASP A 175 0.31 -13.24 -2.45
N LYS A 176 1.38 -12.74 -3.00
CA LYS A 176 2.65 -12.43 -2.34
C LYS A 176 2.52 -11.27 -1.35
N LEU A 177 3.09 -11.47 -0.15
CA LEU A 177 3.23 -10.46 0.89
C LEU A 177 4.71 -10.09 1.06
N GLU A 178 5.08 -8.87 0.70
CA GLU A 178 6.45 -8.34 0.83
C GLU A 178 6.47 -7.12 1.76
N VAL A 179 7.23 -7.22 2.85
CA VAL A 179 7.37 -6.16 3.85
C VAL A 179 8.84 -5.98 4.18
N GLY A 180 9.36 -4.77 3.96
CA GLY A 180 10.77 -4.45 4.25
C GLY A 180 11.08 -4.36 5.75
N GLY A 181 10.09 -3.96 6.56
CA GLY A 181 10.16 -3.84 8.01
C GLY A 181 9.59 -5.01 8.78
N HIS A 182 8.81 -4.70 9.82
CA HIS A 182 8.11 -5.66 10.66
C HIS A 182 6.69 -5.93 10.15
N ILE A 183 6.21 -7.15 10.35
CA ILE A 183 4.80 -7.50 10.22
C ILE A 183 4.23 -7.69 11.63
N VAL A 184 3.17 -6.95 11.96
CA VAL A 184 2.45 -7.08 13.24
C VAL A 184 0.96 -7.23 12.95
N VAL A 185 0.39 -8.36 13.33
CA VAL A 185 -1.02 -8.70 13.12
C VAL A 185 -1.64 -9.09 14.45
N GLY A 186 -2.80 -8.50 14.76
CA GLY A 186 -3.46 -8.71 16.06
C GLY A 186 -4.05 -10.09 16.24
N GLN A 187 -4.59 -10.69 15.18
CA GLN A 187 -5.25 -12.02 15.20
C GLN A 187 -4.60 -12.96 14.20
N GLU A 188 -5.12 -13.09 12.99
CA GLU A 188 -4.67 -14.08 12.02
C GLU A 188 -3.95 -13.43 10.83
N LEU A 189 -2.89 -14.11 10.35
CA LEU A 189 -2.26 -13.80 9.08
C LEU A 189 -2.45 -14.96 8.13
N ILE A 190 -3.11 -14.71 7.00
CA ILE A 190 -3.35 -15.70 5.94
C ILE A 190 -2.79 -15.13 4.64
N ALA A 191 -1.84 -15.84 4.02
CA ALA A 191 -1.29 -15.49 2.71
C ALA A 191 -1.34 -16.69 1.76
N GLN A 192 -1.90 -16.46 0.56
CA GLN A 192 -1.97 -17.51 -0.47
C GLN A 192 -0.66 -17.66 -1.27
N GLY A 193 0.24 -16.69 -1.16
CA GLY A 193 1.56 -16.71 -1.77
C GLY A 193 2.69 -16.68 -0.73
N ALA A 194 3.90 -16.38 -1.23
CA ALA A 194 5.08 -16.30 -0.37
C ALA A 194 5.02 -15.06 0.55
N VAL A 195 5.43 -15.23 1.80
CA VAL A 195 5.58 -14.15 2.78
C VAL A 195 7.07 -13.84 2.94
N GLN A 196 7.44 -12.60 2.64
CA GLN A 196 8.81 -12.09 2.82
C GLN A 196 8.78 -10.88 3.76
N CYS A 197 9.44 -11.00 4.90
CA CYS A 197 9.57 -9.96 5.90
C CYS A 197 11.05 -9.65 6.14
N GLY A 198 11.45 -8.39 5.98
CA GLY A 198 12.84 -7.97 6.17
C GLY A 198 13.31 -8.06 7.63
N LYS A 199 12.35 -7.92 8.57
CA LYS A 199 12.65 -8.01 10.00
C LYS A 199 11.85 -9.14 10.67
N SER A 200 10.97 -8.84 11.58
CA SER A 200 10.25 -9.84 12.36
C SER A 200 8.77 -9.93 12.01
N VAL A 201 8.20 -11.11 12.14
CA VAL A 201 6.76 -11.38 12.03
C VAL A 201 6.21 -11.66 13.41
N ARG A 202 5.16 -10.94 13.80
CA ARG A 202 4.42 -11.15 15.04
C ARG A 202 2.93 -11.23 14.74
N VAL A 203 2.33 -12.35 15.09
CA VAL A 203 0.90 -12.62 14.88
C VAL A 203 0.31 -13.01 16.23
N GLY A 204 -0.78 -12.37 16.64
CA GLY A 204 -1.44 -12.66 17.92
C GLY A 204 -2.07 -14.04 17.98
N GLY A 205 -2.57 -14.54 16.86
CA GLY A 205 -3.14 -15.87 16.68
C GLY A 205 -2.36 -16.72 15.69
N ARG A 206 -3.08 -17.29 14.71
CA ARG A 206 -2.54 -18.23 13.71
C ARG A 206 -1.83 -17.53 12.55
N LEU A 207 -0.76 -18.13 12.06
CA LEU A 207 -0.08 -17.75 10.83
C LEU A 207 -0.18 -18.87 9.80
N GLU A 208 -0.77 -18.57 8.66
CA GLU A 208 -0.91 -19.49 7.54
C GLU A 208 -0.34 -18.90 6.26
N GLY A 209 0.60 -19.60 5.64
CA GLY A 209 1.13 -19.27 4.32
C GLY A 209 1.09 -20.48 3.40
N ALA A 210 0.44 -20.36 2.24
CA ALA A 210 0.35 -21.46 1.28
C ALA A 210 1.70 -21.80 0.62
N ASP A 211 2.64 -20.84 0.62
CA ASP A 211 4.00 -21.01 0.10
C ASP A 211 5.04 -20.81 1.22
N SER A 212 6.22 -20.33 0.90
CA SER A 212 7.33 -20.14 1.83
C SER A 212 7.13 -18.90 2.72
N LEU A 213 7.50 -19.02 3.98
CA LEU A 213 7.55 -17.93 4.96
C LEU A 213 9.01 -17.59 5.29
N ARG A 214 9.41 -16.35 5.04
CA ARG A 214 10.77 -15.86 5.35
C ARG A 214 10.73 -14.60 6.17
N ALA A 215 11.46 -14.61 7.30
CA ALA A 215 11.71 -13.43 8.11
C ALA A 215 13.20 -13.24 8.33
N GLY A 216 13.70 -12.03 8.13
CA GLY A 216 15.10 -11.69 8.37
C GLY A 216 15.51 -11.82 9.84
N GLN A 217 14.53 -11.73 10.74
CA GLN A 217 14.69 -11.93 12.17
C GLN A 217 13.85 -13.11 12.67
N GLY A 218 13.04 -12.91 13.71
CA GLY A 218 12.24 -13.98 14.28
C GLY A 218 10.79 -14.00 13.81
N ILE A 219 10.14 -15.14 14.01
CA ILE A 219 8.70 -15.34 13.78
C ILE A 219 8.06 -15.74 15.11
N TRP A 220 7.06 -14.99 15.56
CA TRP A 220 6.33 -15.25 16.79
C TRP A 220 4.82 -15.28 16.52
N THR A 221 4.17 -16.35 16.95
CA THR A 221 2.71 -16.49 16.86
C THR A 221 2.11 -16.89 18.20
N GLY A 222 0.88 -16.46 18.47
CA GLY A 222 0.12 -16.89 19.65
C GLY A 222 -0.40 -18.30 19.52
N ASP A 223 -0.71 -18.74 18.29
CA ASP A 223 -1.23 -20.08 17.97
C ASP A 223 -0.34 -20.78 16.95
N ASP A 224 -0.94 -21.58 16.07
CA ASP A 224 -0.26 -22.44 15.10
C ASP A 224 0.46 -21.64 13.99
N ILE A 225 1.52 -22.24 13.46
CA ILE A 225 2.14 -21.85 12.20
C ILE A 225 1.93 -22.97 11.19
N ALA A 226 1.29 -22.65 10.07
CA ALA A 226 1.15 -23.55 8.92
C ALA A 226 1.84 -22.95 7.69
N CYS A 227 2.77 -23.70 7.09
CA CYS A 227 3.54 -23.27 5.92
C CYS A 227 3.50 -24.34 4.84
N GLY A 228 3.07 -23.98 3.64
CA GLY A 228 2.97 -24.90 2.50
C GLY A 228 4.32 -25.36 1.95
N MET A 229 5.39 -24.59 2.17
CA MET A 229 6.75 -24.94 1.72
C MET A 229 7.78 -24.73 2.83
N HIS A 230 8.66 -23.75 2.70
CA HIS A 230 9.78 -23.55 3.63
C HIS A 230 9.47 -22.47 4.66
N LEU A 231 9.86 -22.70 5.91
CA LEU A 231 9.80 -21.75 7.00
C LEU A 231 11.23 -21.34 7.38
N GLU A 232 11.59 -20.09 7.13
CA GLU A 232 12.93 -19.56 7.39
C GLU A 232 12.87 -18.32 8.30
N ALA A 233 13.63 -18.34 9.40
CA ALA A 233 13.79 -17.18 10.28
C ALA A 233 15.25 -16.98 10.60
N GLY A 234 15.73 -15.73 10.51
CA GLY A 234 17.13 -15.39 10.78
C GLY A 234 17.55 -15.62 12.23
N TRP A 235 16.61 -15.56 13.19
CA TRP A 235 16.89 -15.77 14.62
C TRP A 235 16.21 -17.02 15.15
N GLY A 236 14.90 -17.02 15.20
CA GLY A 236 14.16 -18.15 15.77
C GLY A 236 12.68 -18.10 15.41
N VAL A 237 12.02 -19.23 15.60
CA VAL A 237 10.58 -19.38 15.44
C VAL A 237 10.00 -19.79 16.78
N LYS A 238 8.96 -19.08 17.23
CA LYS A 238 8.21 -19.41 18.44
C LYS A 238 6.73 -19.38 18.14
N SER A 239 6.05 -20.47 18.42
CA SER A 239 4.60 -20.63 18.30
C SER A 239 4.00 -20.96 19.66
N GLY A 240 2.78 -20.50 19.93
CA GLY A 240 1.99 -20.95 21.06
C GLY A 240 1.36 -22.33 20.81
N GLY A 241 1.19 -22.72 19.55
CA GLY A 241 0.66 -24.01 19.11
C GLY A 241 1.68 -24.84 18.30
N ALA A 242 1.19 -25.59 17.34
CA ALA A 242 2.00 -26.44 16.46
C ALA A 242 2.72 -25.62 15.37
N ILE A 243 3.89 -26.13 14.94
CA ILE A 243 4.60 -25.63 13.75
C ILE A 243 4.57 -26.72 12.70
N GLN A 244 3.92 -26.45 11.57
CA GLN A 244 3.80 -27.35 10.44
C GLN A 244 4.36 -26.70 9.19
N ALA A 245 5.33 -27.34 8.54
CA ALA A 245 5.84 -26.95 7.24
C ALA A 245 5.99 -28.20 6.37
N GLN A 246 5.58 -28.12 5.09
CA GLN A 246 5.78 -29.23 4.16
C GLN A 246 7.23 -29.36 3.70
N GLY A 247 8.00 -28.27 3.77
CA GLY A 247 9.41 -28.23 3.43
C GLY A 247 10.32 -28.09 4.66
N ALA A 248 11.48 -27.50 4.46
CA ALA A 248 12.48 -27.31 5.52
C ALA A 248 12.07 -26.18 6.48
N VAL A 249 12.30 -26.41 7.79
CA VAL A 249 12.23 -25.38 8.82
C VAL A 249 13.67 -24.99 9.18
N LYS A 250 14.03 -23.74 8.95
CA LYS A 250 15.33 -23.19 9.29
C LYS A 250 15.16 -22.02 10.26
N ALA A 251 15.77 -22.12 11.43
CA ALA A 251 15.89 -21.03 12.39
C ALA A 251 17.37 -20.78 12.63
N GLY A 252 17.81 -19.51 12.54
CA GLY A 252 19.18 -19.13 12.85
C GLY A 252 19.46 -19.38 14.34
N GLU A 253 20.66 -19.85 14.68
CA GLU A 253 21.10 -19.94 16.07
C GLU A 253 21.27 -18.53 16.64
N SER A 254 20.49 -18.18 17.65
CA SER A 254 20.80 -17.04 18.51
C SER A 254 22.10 -17.36 19.24
N ARG A 255 23.22 -16.79 18.81
CA ARG A 255 24.48 -16.86 19.58
C ARG A 255 24.26 -16.10 20.89
N MET A 256 23.75 -16.77 21.90
CA MET A 256 23.92 -16.34 23.28
C MET A 256 25.43 -16.34 23.55
N ARG A 257 26.03 -15.14 23.66
CA ARG A 257 27.36 -15.02 24.21
C ARG A 257 27.29 -15.52 25.66
N PRO A 258 28.08 -16.50 26.04
CA PRO A 258 28.13 -16.90 27.45
C PRO A 258 28.53 -15.68 28.29
N VAL A 259 27.72 -15.32 29.27
CA VAL A 259 28.07 -14.36 30.29
C VAL A 259 29.22 -14.99 31.05
N LYS A 260 30.46 -14.44 30.94
CA LYS A 260 31.55 -14.79 31.80
C LYS A 260 31.18 -14.39 33.22
N SER A 261 30.91 -15.36 34.07
CA SER A 261 30.88 -15.19 35.51
C SER A 261 32.31 -14.83 35.99
N SER A 262 32.46 -13.65 36.55
CA SER A 262 33.65 -13.23 37.31
C SER A 262 33.62 -13.80 38.68
#